data_eebd90b2365b7f4b757e4fae59e868c9
#
_entry.id   eebd90b2365b7f4b757e4fae59e868c9
#
_cell.length_a   1.000
_cell.length_b   1.000
_cell.length_c   1.000
_cell.angle_alpha   90.00
_cell.angle_beta   90.00
_cell.angle_gamma   90.00
#
_symmetry.space_group_name_H-M   'P 1'
#
loop_
_entity.id
_entity.type
_entity.pdbx_description
1 polymer ?
#
loop_
_entity_poly.entity_id
_entity_poly.type
_entity_poly.pdbx_seq_one_letter_code
_entity_poly.pdbx_strand_id
1 'polypeptide(L)'
;MQRRTFVLAALGMAGMPGRPRPMSTADFEIVHPRIRTGGEVHAAFALAVLDLAMKTANATYRIREADVAMERGRALAELADGSSINLLWTSMDSRAEHGLNVVHIPVNRGLIGYRLFVIRKDRQAEFDRVQNLADLQRLTAGQGLGWVDTDILRDAGLKVETSSTDTLLAMTRAGRIDYYPRGLIEAFPEMEARGESGPELTVEKRLLLKYRSDFLFYVGRRDPALASTIERGFAGAYKNGSYMRLFNSHPYIQNALAQADLRERRVIELDNRYLSAADRKIPAEYWMEWPAAPRSR
;
A
#
# COMPACT_ATOMS: atom_id res chain seq x y z
N MET A 1 -2.90 -73.28 -63.16
CA MET A 1 -3.50 -72.94 -61.87
C MET A 1 -2.70 -71.71 -61.28
N GLN A 2 -3.22 -70.54 -61.50
CA GLN A 2 -2.54 -69.29 -61.09
C GLN A 2 -3.13 -68.84 -59.68
N ARG A 3 -2.29 -68.73 -58.69
CA ARG A 3 -2.65 -68.13 -57.35
C ARG A 3 -2.46 -66.63 -57.46
N ARG A 4 -3.52 -65.89 -57.31
CA ARG A 4 -3.51 -64.40 -57.17
C ARG A 4 -3.35 -64.08 -55.69
N THR A 5 -2.26 -63.42 -55.36
CA THR A 5 -1.99 -62.87 -54.03
C THR A 5 -2.54 -61.45 -53.98
N PHE A 6 -3.48 -61.18 -53.06
CA PHE A 6 -3.97 -59.82 -52.76
C PHE A 6 -3.03 -59.16 -51.74
N VAL A 7 -2.45 -58.04 -52.11
CA VAL A 7 -1.70 -57.18 -51.17
C VAL A 7 -2.66 -56.06 -50.69
N LEU A 8 -2.98 -56.10 -49.41
CA LEU A 8 -3.66 -54.99 -48.71
C LEU A 8 -2.64 -53.90 -48.41
N ALA A 9 -2.82 -52.73 -49.00
CA ALA A 9 -2.08 -51.54 -48.66
C ALA A 9 -2.78 -50.84 -47.46
N ALA A 10 -2.12 -50.83 -46.30
CA ALA A 10 -2.55 -50.07 -45.14
C ALA A 10 -2.10 -48.60 -45.31
N LEU A 11 -3.04 -47.66 -45.51
CA LEU A 11 -2.77 -46.23 -45.43
C LEU A 11 -2.57 -45.84 -43.96
N GLY A 12 -1.32 -45.59 -43.57
CA GLY A 12 -0.97 -44.98 -42.30
C GLY A 12 -1.31 -43.48 -42.35
N MET A 13 -2.33 -43.04 -41.57
CA MET A 13 -2.52 -41.62 -41.27
C MET A 13 -1.38 -41.15 -40.36
N ALA A 14 -0.43 -40.45 -40.92
CA ALA A 14 0.58 -39.71 -40.19
C ALA A 14 -0.10 -38.51 -39.50
N GLY A 15 -0.31 -38.59 -38.18
CA GLY A 15 -0.75 -37.47 -37.36
C GLY A 15 0.25 -36.32 -37.48
N MET A 16 -0.17 -35.18 -38.00
CA MET A 16 0.62 -33.96 -38.01
C MET A 16 0.92 -33.58 -36.53
N PRO A 17 2.18 -33.35 -36.17
CA PRO A 17 2.49 -32.81 -34.83
C PRO A 17 1.84 -31.43 -34.72
N GLY A 18 0.96 -31.27 -33.73
CA GLY A 18 0.33 -29.99 -33.42
C GLY A 18 1.42 -28.94 -33.21
N ARG A 19 1.35 -27.85 -33.99
CA ARG A 19 2.21 -26.68 -33.80
C ARG A 19 2.08 -26.24 -32.33
N PRO A 20 3.19 -26.08 -31.59
CA PRO A 20 3.14 -25.51 -30.25
C PRO A 20 2.49 -24.14 -30.39
N ARG A 21 1.42 -23.90 -29.59
CA ARG A 21 0.82 -22.58 -29.44
C ARG A 21 1.94 -21.66 -28.95
N PRO A 22 2.21 -20.51 -29.63
CA PRO A 22 3.16 -19.55 -29.11
C PRO A 22 2.68 -19.19 -27.69
N MET A 23 3.53 -19.35 -26.70
CA MET A 23 3.28 -18.80 -25.36
C MET A 23 3.11 -17.31 -25.57
N SER A 24 1.93 -16.77 -25.22
CA SER A 24 1.69 -15.34 -25.22
C SER A 24 2.77 -14.70 -24.33
N THR A 25 3.69 -13.98 -24.93
CA THR A 25 4.64 -13.16 -24.17
C THR A 25 3.82 -12.06 -23.53
N ALA A 26 3.87 -11.97 -22.19
CA ALA A 26 3.26 -10.85 -21.48
C ALA A 26 3.91 -9.54 -21.96
N ASP A 27 3.11 -8.49 -22.19
CA ASP A 27 3.61 -7.17 -22.57
C ASP A 27 4.48 -6.59 -21.44
N PHE A 28 4.16 -6.95 -20.19
CA PHE A 28 4.87 -6.48 -18.99
C PHE A 28 5.19 -7.62 -18.02
N GLU A 29 6.44 -7.69 -17.61
CA GLU A 29 6.85 -8.44 -16.42
C GLU A 29 7.00 -7.44 -15.26
N ILE A 30 6.15 -7.58 -14.25
CA ILE A 30 6.09 -6.69 -13.09
C ILE A 30 6.71 -7.41 -11.90
N VAL A 31 7.79 -6.83 -11.36
CA VAL A 31 8.52 -7.40 -10.22
C VAL A 31 8.49 -6.41 -9.07
N HIS A 32 7.89 -6.81 -7.95
CA HIS A 32 7.84 -6.03 -6.73
C HIS A 32 8.70 -6.64 -5.61
N PRO A 33 9.07 -5.89 -4.56
CA PRO A 33 9.78 -6.46 -3.42
C PRO A 33 9.00 -7.60 -2.78
N ARG A 34 9.70 -8.59 -2.22
CA ARG A 34 9.06 -9.63 -1.41
C ARG A 34 8.33 -9.00 -0.23
N ILE A 35 7.09 -9.40 -0.03
CA ILE A 35 6.25 -8.93 1.06
C ILE A 35 6.80 -9.48 2.37
N ARG A 36 6.96 -8.61 3.37
CA ARG A 36 7.42 -8.99 4.70
C ARG A 36 6.26 -9.49 5.54
N THR A 37 6.56 -10.35 6.51
CA THR A 37 5.57 -10.82 7.49
C THR A 37 4.83 -9.66 8.15
N GLY A 38 3.51 -9.73 8.17
CA GLY A 38 2.62 -8.68 8.65
C GLY A 38 2.28 -7.62 7.60
N GLY A 39 2.88 -7.69 6.41
CA GLY A 39 2.56 -6.81 5.27
C GLY A 39 1.62 -7.41 4.24
N GLU A 40 1.24 -8.68 4.39
CA GLU A 40 0.53 -9.45 3.37
C GLU A 40 -0.86 -8.85 3.06
N VAL A 41 -1.54 -8.36 4.08
CA VAL A 41 -2.95 -7.92 3.94
C VAL A 41 -3.04 -6.62 3.14
N HIS A 42 -2.21 -5.63 3.43
CA HIS A 42 -2.21 -4.37 2.65
C HIS A 42 -1.55 -4.54 1.28
N ALA A 43 -0.59 -5.44 1.14
CA ALA A 43 -0.02 -5.81 -0.14
C ALA A 43 -1.07 -6.46 -1.05
N ALA A 44 -1.94 -7.31 -0.51
CA ALA A 44 -3.02 -7.93 -1.27
C ALA A 44 -3.94 -6.89 -1.90
N PHE A 45 -4.27 -5.81 -1.19
CA PHE A 45 -5.08 -4.73 -1.75
C PHE A 45 -4.33 -3.94 -2.85
N ALA A 46 -3.07 -3.57 -2.62
CA ALA A 46 -2.27 -2.87 -3.62
C ALA A 46 -2.11 -3.70 -4.91
N LEU A 47 -1.89 -5.02 -4.78
CA LEU A 47 -1.83 -5.94 -5.90
C LEU A 47 -3.17 -6.09 -6.61
N ALA A 48 -4.29 -6.11 -5.88
CA ALA A 48 -5.63 -6.13 -6.48
C ALA A 48 -5.92 -4.85 -7.27
N VAL A 49 -5.46 -3.68 -6.79
CA VAL A 49 -5.56 -2.40 -7.52
C VAL A 49 -4.69 -2.42 -8.77
N LEU A 50 -3.46 -2.92 -8.67
CA LEU A 50 -2.56 -3.07 -9.82
C LEU A 50 -3.16 -3.99 -10.88
N ASP A 51 -3.64 -5.17 -10.48
CA ASP A 51 -4.30 -6.14 -11.36
C ASP A 51 -5.51 -5.51 -12.07
N LEU A 52 -6.35 -4.78 -11.33
CA LEU A 52 -7.49 -4.06 -11.89
C LEU A 52 -7.05 -2.99 -12.90
N ALA A 53 -6.01 -2.23 -12.60
CA ALA A 53 -5.48 -1.21 -13.50
C ALA A 53 -4.96 -1.85 -14.80
N MET A 54 -4.16 -2.89 -14.71
CA MET A 54 -3.62 -3.59 -15.88
C MET A 54 -4.72 -4.22 -16.74
N LYS A 55 -5.72 -4.87 -16.13
CA LYS A 55 -6.90 -5.41 -16.83
C LYS A 55 -7.73 -4.32 -17.50
N THR A 56 -7.94 -3.19 -16.84
CA THR A 56 -8.69 -2.05 -17.40
C THR A 56 -7.95 -1.42 -18.57
N ALA A 57 -6.62 -1.46 -18.58
CA ALA A 57 -5.79 -1.02 -19.70
C ALA A 57 -5.73 -2.02 -20.86
N ASN A 58 -6.35 -3.21 -20.74
CA ASN A 58 -6.26 -4.34 -21.68
C ASN A 58 -4.82 -4.80 -21.95
N ALA A 59 -3.94 -4.72 -20.93
CA ALA A 59 -2.56 -5.16 -21.03
C ALA A 59 -2.42 -6.65 -20.69
N THR A 60 -1.45 -7.31 -21.31
CA THR A 60 -1.00 -8.65 -20.89
C THR A 60 0.20 -8.51 -19.96
N TYR A 61 0.18 -9.16 -18.80
CA TYR A 61 1.20 -8.96 -17.78
C TYR A 61 1.40 -10.20 -16.90
N ARG A 62 2.55 -10.24 -16.24
CA ARG A 62 2.85 -11.18 -15.18
C ARG A 62 3.35 -10.40 -13.97
N ILE A 63 2.81 -10.71 -12.79
CA ILE A 63 3.27 -10.12 -11.51
C ILE A 63 4.01 -11.20 -10.73
N ARG A 64 5.17 -10.87 -10.17
CA ARG A 64 5.92 -11.74 -9.27
C ARG A 64 6.65 -10.95 -8.18
N GLU A 65 6.96 -11.63 -7.10
CA GLU A 65 7.84 -11.11 -6.07
C GLU A 65 9.33 -11.25 -6.46
N ALA A 66 10.16 -10.34 -5.97
CA ALA A 66 11.61 -10.51 -5.96
C ALA A 66 12.02 -11.57 -4.92
N ASP A 67 13.22 -12.13 -5.08
CA ASP A 67 13.71 -13.20 -4.20
C ASP A 67 14.00 -12.73 -2.76
N VAL A 68 14.21 -11.44 -2.56
CA VAL A 68 14.65 -10.85 -1.29
C VAL A 68 13.66 -9.79 -0.80
N ALA A 69 13.31 -9.86 0.47
CA ALA A 69 12.58 -8.79 1.14
C ALA A 69 13.50 -7.58 1.37
N MET A 70 12.96 -6.38 1.20
CA MET A 70 13.73 -5.13 1.25
C MET A 70 13.06 -4.12 2.16
N GLU A 71 13.87 -3.37 2.90
CA GLU A 71 13.42 -2.13 3.53
C GLU A 71 13.21 -1.05 2.47
N ARG A 72 12.34 -0.06 2.77
CA ARG A 72 11.94 1.01 1.83
C ARG A 72 13.12 1.66 1.11
N GLY A 73 14.17 2.05 1.85
CA GLY A 73 15.34 2.72 1.26
C GLY A 73 16.07 1.86 0.23
N ARG A 74 16.26 0.57 0.54
CA ARG A 74 16.84 -0.40 -0.40
C ARG A 74 15.93 -0.63 -1.61
N ALA A 75 14.63 -0.80 -1.39
CA ALA A 75 13.68 -1.00 -2.48
C ALA A 75 13.67 0.19 -3.47
N LEU A 76 13.74 1.42 -2.96
CA LEU A 76 13.86 2.62 -3.80
C LEU A 76 15.18 2.65 -4.61
N ALA A 77 16.30 2.26 -4.01
CA ALA A 77 17.58 2.17 -4.71
C ALA A 77 17.54 1.10 -5.82
N GLU A 78 17.07 -0.10 -5.52
CA GLU A 78 16.92 -1.21 -6.48
C GLU A 78 15.98 -0.83 -7.63
N LEU A 79 14.89 -0.09 -7.32
CA LEU A 79 13.95 0.42 -8.33
C LEU A 79 14.61 1.46 -9.24
N ALA A 80 15.40 2.37 -8.68
CA ALA A 80 16.11 3.41 -9.45
C ALA A 80 17.17 2.81 -10.36
N ASP A 81 17.88 1.79 -9.90
CA ASP A 81 18.90 1.08 -10.68
C ASP A 81 18.28 0.10 -11.70
N GLY A 82 17.03 -0.32 -11.47
CA GLY A 82 16.33 -1.29 -12.29
C GLY A 82 16.97 -2.69 -12.25
N SER A 83 17.50 -3.09 -11.08
CA SER A 83 18.26 -4.31 -10.92
C SER A 83 17.41 -5.54 -10.62
N SER A 84 16.55 -5.49 -9.60
CA SER A 84 15.79 -6.65 -9.15
C SER A 84 14.28 -6.45 -9.13
N ILE A 85 13.83 -5.20 -9.09
CA ILE A 85 12.41 -4.81 -9.11
C ILE A 85 12.17 -3.68 -10.11
N ASN A 86 10.96 -3.58 -10.62
CA ASN A 86 10.54 -2.48 -11.49
C ASN A 86 9.26 -1.78 -11.01
N LEU A 87 8.66 -2.25 -9.92
CA LEU A 87 7.50 -1.64 -9.30
C LEU A 87 7.62 -1.68 -7.77
N LEU A 88 7.21 -0.58 -7.14
CA LEU A 88 7.08 -0.44 -5.69
C LEU A 88 5.82 0.40 -5.39
N TRP A 89 5.07 0.04 -4.36
CA TRP A 89 4.09 0.95 -3.74
C TRP A 89 4.62 1.42 -2.40
N THR A 90 4.62 2.72 -2.21
CA THR A 90 5.13 3.33 -0.97
C THR A 90 4.55 4.72 -0.75
N SER A 91 4.74 5.28 0.45
CA SER A 91 4.23 6.59 0.82
C SER A 91 4.74 7.70 -0.11
N MET A 92 3.87 8.66 -0.39
CA MET A 92 4.19 9.90 -1.08
C MET A 92 5.39 10.60 -0.44
N ASP A 93 6.42 10.83 -1.23
CA ASP A 93 7.63 11.51 -0.81
C ASP A 93 8.34 12.07 -2.06
N SER A 94 8.29 13.39 -2.24
CA SER A 94 8.90 14.05 -3.40
C SER A 94 10.39 13.75 -3.58
N ARG A 95 11.09 13.42 -2.48
CA ARG A 95 12.51 13.04 -2.51
C ARG A 95 12.72 11.65 -3.13
N ALA A 96 11.71 10.78 -3.04
CA ALA A 96 11.75 9.44 -3.61
C ALA A 96 11.38 9.41 -5.10
N GLU A 97 10.78 10.48 -5.63
CA GLU A 97 10.33 10.54 -7.03
C GLU A 97 11.49 10.71 -8.02
N HIS A 98 12.65 11.17 -7.54
CA HIS A 98 13.76 11.55 -8.41
C HIS A 98 14.22 10.38 -9.29
N GLY A 99 14.04 10.56 -10.60
CA GLY A 99 14.43 9.58 -11.62
C GLY A 99 13.56 8.34 -11.69
N LEU A 100 12.37 8.34 -11.07
CA LEU A 100 11.37 7.29 -11.20
C LEU A 100 10.15 7.79 -11.99
N ASN A 101 9.36 6.85 -12.50
CA ASN A 101 8.06 7.14 -13.07
C ASN A 101 7.01 6.91 -11.96
N VAL A 102 6.22 7.93 -11.63
CA VAL A 102 5.26 7.86 -10.52
C VAL A 102 3.84 7.95 -11.06
N VAL A 103 2.97 7.04 -10.62
CA VAL A 103 1.54 7.07 -10.91
C VAL A 103 0.86 7.86 -9.81
N HIS A 104 0.50 9.13 -10.09
CA HIS A 104 -0.08 10.05 -9.12
C HIS A 104 -1.58 9.81 -8.89
N ILE A 105 -1.94 8.56 -8.58
CA ILE A 105 -3.28 8.14 -8.16
C ILE A 105 -3.14 7.37 -6.84
N PRO A 106 -3.73 7.85 -5.75
CA PRO A 106 -3.65 7.20 -4.43
C PRO A 106 -4.24 5.80 -4.45
N VAL A 107 -3.46 4.83 -3.98
CA VAL A 107 -3.86 3.40 -3.97
C VAL A 107 -5.01 3.17 -2.98
N ASN A 108 -5.00 3.88 -1.83
CA ASN A 108 -5.93 3.67 -0.71
C ASN A 108 -6.82 4.89 -0.45
N ARG A 109 -6.97 5.81 -1.41
CA ARG A 109 -7.80 7.02 -1.27
C ARG A 109 -7.41 7.93 -0.09
N GLY A 110 -6.14 7.90 0.32
CA GLY A 110 -5.63 8.72 1.43
C GLY A 110 -5.72 8.07 2.81
N LEU A 111 -6.22 6.83 2.93
CA LEU A 111 -6.36 6.18 4.25
C LEU A 111 -5.03 5.91 4.97
N ILE A 112 -3.90 5.95 4.26
CA ILE A 112 -2.57 5.91 4.87
C ILE A 112 -2.30 7.18 5.68
N GLY A 113 -2.77 8.33 5.22
CA GLY A 113 -2.63 9.61 5.92
C GLY A 113 -3.55 9.79 7.13
N TYR A 114 -4.48 8.86 7.37
CA TYR A 114 -5.31 8.81 8.58
C TYR A 114 -4.61 7.92 9.61
N ARG A 115 -3.96 8.53 10.62
CA ARG A 115 -3.11 7.82 11.57
C ARG A 115 -3.83 7.53 12.87
N LEU A 116 -4.04 6.25 13.14
CA LEU A 116 -4.47 5.72 14.43
C LEU A 116 -3.24 5.40 15.28
N PHE A 117 -3.35 5.49 16.59
CA PHE A 117 -2.23 5.27 17.49
C PHE A 117 -2.30 3.89 18.14
N VAL A 118 -1.25 3.10 17.98
CA VAL A 118 -1.04 1.92 18.82
C VAL A 118 -0.42 2.42 20.13
N ILE A 119 -1.07 2.11 21.24
CA ILE A 119 -0.69 2.53 22.60
C ILE A 119 -0.72 1.36 23.57
N ARG A 120 -0.13 1.52 24.73
CA ARG A 120 -0.41 0.64 25.86
C ARG A 120 -1.86 0.83 26.32
N LYS A 121 -2.55 -0.26 26.59
CA LYS A 121 -3.97 -0.26 26.96
C LYS A 121 -4.25 0.51 28.24
N ASP A 122 -3.34 0.44 29.22
CA ASP A 122 -3.45 1.15 30.50
C ASP A 122 -3.29 2.67 30.39
N ARG A 123 -2.89 3.18 29.22
CA ARG A 123 -2.69 4.62 28.97
C ARG A 123 -3.86 5.30 28.26
N GLN A 124 -4.94 4.60 27.93
CA GLN A 124 -6.08 5.20 27.23
C GLN A 124 -6.59 6.48 27.92
N ALA A 125 -6.70 6.47 29.25
CA ALA A 125 -7.16 7.64 30.00
C ALA A 125 -6.24 8.87 29.90
N GLU A 126 -4.96 8.71 29.58
CA GLU A 126 -4.05 9.81 29.28
C GLU A 126 -4.33 10.38 27.89
N PHE A 127 -4.53 9.53 26.88
CA PHE A 127 -4.88 9.94 25.53
C PHE A 127 -6.26 10.59 25.43
N ASP A 128 -7.23 10.20 26.28
CA ASP A 128 -8.55 10.84 26.38
C ASP A 128 -8.46 12.34 26.76
N ARG A 129 -7.36 12.76 27.41
CA ARG A 129 -7.11 14.16 27.80
C ARG A 129 -6.47 14.99 26.70
N VAL A 130 -5.93 14.38 25.66
CA VAL A 130 -5.32 15.09 24.53
C VAL A 130 -6.41 15.80 23.74
N GLN A 131 -6.33 17.14 23.70
CA GLN A 131 -7.34 17.98 23.03
C GLN A 131 -6.84 18.55 21.69
N ASN A 132 -5.53 18.70 21.54
CA ASN A 132 -4.92 19.41 20.40
C ASN A 132 -3.47 18.96 20.17
N LEU A 133 -2.82 19.54 19.17
CA LEU A 133 -1.44 19.24 18.83
C LEU A 133 -0.46 19.54 19.98
N ALA A 134 -0.66 20.63 20.72
CA ALA A 134 0.25 21.00 21.82
C ALA A 134 0.25 19.97 22.95
N ASP A 135 -0.89 19.32 23.22
CA ASP A 135 -0.95 18.21 24.17
C ASP A 135 -0.20 16.98 23.63
N LEU A 136 -0.36 16.67 22.34
CA LEU A 136 0.30 15.53 21.69
C LEU A 136 1.83 15.72 21.64
N GLN A 137 2.32 16.96 21.51
CA GLN A 137 3.76 17.29 21.52
C GLN A 137 4.48 16.94 22.81
N ARG A 138 3.75 16.73 23.91
CA ARG A 138 4.32 16.28 25.20
C ARG A 138 4.70 14.81 25.17
N LEU A 139 4.04 14.03 24.31
CA LEU A 139 4.20 12.59 24.15
C LEU A 139 5.22 12.25 23.05
N THR A 140 5.83 11.08 23.15
CA THR A 140 6.83 10.59 22.21
C THR A 140 6.22 9.57 21.25
N ALA A 141 6.24 9.88 19.95
CA ALA A 141 5.85 8.97 18.88
C ALA A 141 6.96 7.99 18.51
N GLY A 142 6.60 6.83 17.99
CA GLY A 142 7.51 5.95 17.26
C GLY A 142 7.24 6.02 15.76
N GLN A 143 8.29 5.94 14.92
CA GLN A 143 8.15 5.84 13.47
C GLN A 143 9.22 4.95 12.84
N GLY A 144 8.92 4.41 11.65
CA GLY A 144 9.86 3.56 10.91
C GLY A 144 11.07 4.33 10.40
N LEU A 145 12.22 3.66 10.43
CA LEU A 145 13.46 4.21 9.86
C LEU A 145 13.28 4.58 8.39
N GLY A 146 13.63 5.82 8.03
CA GLY A 146 13.56 6.32 6.65
C GLY A 146 12.14 6.55 6.11
N TRP A 147 11.12 6.52 6.97
CA TRP A 147 9.77 6.89 6.57
C TRP A 147 9.62 8.41 6.54
N VAL A 148 8.97 8.91 5.51
CA VAL A 148 8.64 10.34 5.38
C VAL A 148 7.79 10.85 6.54
N ASP A 149 6.99 9.99 7.11
CA ASP A 149 6.15 10.26 8.28
C ASP A 149 6.95 10.77 9.48
N THR A 150 8.19 10.29 9.66
CA THR A 150 9.10 10.78 10.70
C THR A 150 9.33 12.29 10.58
N ASP A 151 9.56 12.75 9.36
CA ASP A 151 9.84 14.16 9.09
C ASP A 151 8.55 15.00 9.19
N ILE A 152 7.40 14.49 8.70
CA ILE A 152 6.10 15.15 8.83
C ILE A 152 5.76 15.39 10.31
N LEU A 153 5.95 14.39 11.16
CA LEU A 153 5.67 14.51 12.60
C LEU A 153 6.64 15.49 13.27
N ARG A 154 7.94 15.42 12.96
CA ARG A 154 8.96 16.33 13.50
C ARG A 154 8.71 17.77 13.10
N ASP A 155 8.32 18.01 11.85
CA ASP A 155 7.97 19.37 11.36
C ASP A 155 6.77 19.97 12.10
N ALA A 156 5.86 19.10 12.57
CA ALA A 156 4.75 19.51 13.44
C ALA A 156 5.16 19.67 14.93
N GLY A 157 6.45 19.57 15.25
CA GLY A 157 6.98 19.71 16.61
C GLY A 157 6.78 18.48 17.51
N LEU A 158 6.39 17.33 16.95
CA LEU A 158 6.26 16.09 17.71
C LEU A 158 7.63 15.46 17.99
N LYS A 159 7.79 14.85 19.17
CA LYS A 159 8.96 14.05 19.51
C LYS A 159 8.84 12.70 18.82
N VAL A 160 9.86 12.29 18.05
CA VAL A 160 9.82 11.05 17.27
C VAL A 160 11.09 10.24 17.45
N GLU A 161 10.93 9.04 18.01
CA GLU A 161 11.93 7.98 18.02
C GLU A 161 11.77 7.07 16.80
N THR A 162 12.87 6.60 16.24
CA THR A 162 12.83 5.77 15.04
C THR A 162 13.44 4.40 15.25
N SER A 163 12.78 3.36 14.71
CA SER A 163 13.28 1.99 14.75
C SER A 163 12.64 1.12 13.67
N SER A 164 12.94 -0.18 13.65
CA SER A 164 12.18 -1.14 12.84
C SER A 164 10.78 -1.34 13.40
N THR A 165 9.85 -1.75 12.56
CA THR A 165 8.44 -1.98 12.94
C THR A 165 8.31 -2.94 14.15
N ASP A 166 9.07 -4.04 14.15
CA ASP A 166 9.05 -5.01 15.25
C ASP A 166 9.53 -4.40 16.58
N THR A 167 10.60 -3.60 16.50
CA THR A 167 11.15 -2.89 17.67
C THR A 167 10.19 -1.82 18.18
N LEU A 168 9.47 -1.11 17.30
CA LEU A 168 8.53 -0.05 17.70
C LEU A 168 7.37 -0.59 18.55
N LEU A 169 6.80 -1.75 18.20
CA LEU A 169 5.78 -2.39 19.03
C LEU A 169 6.33 -2.81 20.40
N ALA A 170 7.54 -3.37 20.44
CA ALA A 170 8.21 -3.69 21.70
C ALA A 170 8.51 -2.43 22.55
N MET A 171 8.94 -1.33 21.90
CA MET A 171 9.16 -0.03 22.57
C MET A 171 7.87 0.55 23.14
N THR A 172 6.74 0.44 22.38
CA THR A 172 5.42 0.87 22.89
C THR A 172 5.03 0.07 24.13
N ARG A 173 5.17 -1.25 24.07
CA ARG A 173 4.86 -2.14 25.20
C ARG A 173 5.71 -1.81 26.43
N ALA A 174 7.00 -1.56 26.24
CA ALA A 174 7.94 -1.19 27.29
C ALA A 174 7.79 0.26 27.79
N GLY A 175 6.90 1.07 27.20
CA GLY A 175 6.72 2.49 27.56
C GLY A 175 7.91 3.38 27.17
N ARG A 176 8.77 2.96 26.24
CA ARG A 176 9.88 3.77 25.72
C ARG A 176 9.42 4.82 24.72
N ILE A 177 8.30 4.56 24.06
CA ILE A 177 7.52 5.52 23.29
C ILE A 177 6.08 5.46 23.79
N ASP A 178 5.38 6.57 23.68
CA ASP A 178 4.03 6.72 24.18
C ASP A 178 2.98 6.18 23.20
N TYR A 179 3.23 6.36 21.90
CA TYR A 179 2.33 5.91 20.84
C TYR A 179 3.08 5.62 19.54
N TYR A 180 2.50 4.73 18.73
CA TYR A 180 3.00 4.37 17.42
C TYR A 180 1.91 4.65 16.37
N PRO A 181 2.01 5.76 15.61
CA PRO A 181 1.03 6.11 14.58
C PRO A 181 1.11 5.16 13.39
N ARG A 182 0.00 4.53 13.05
CA ARG A 182 -0.15 3.66 11.87
C ARG A 182 -1.27 4.14 10.97
N GLY A 183 -1.17 3.89 9.67
CA GLY A 183 -2.27 4.14 8.75
C GLY A 183 -3.54 3.43 9.22
N LEU A 184 -4.69 4.04 9.00
CA LEU A 184 -5.98 3.50 9.41
C LEU A 184 -6.16 2.04 8.98
N ILE A 185 -5.76 1.73 7.75
CA ILE A 185 -5.85 0.39 7.19
C ILE A 185 -4.70 -0.53 7.63
N GLU A 186 -3.68 -0.02 8.33
CA GLU A 186 -2.54 -0.80 8.80
C GLU A 186 -2.67 -1.20 10.27
N ALA A 187 -3.22 -0.33 11.12
CA ALA A 187 -3.14 -0.44 12.57
C ALA A 187 -3.69 -1.77 13.13
N PHE A 188 -4.90 -2.14 12.73
CA PHE A 188 -5.55 -3.36 13.24
C PHE A 188 -4.96 -4.64 12.63
N PRO A 189 -4.83 -4.75 11.28
CA PRO A 189 -4.29 -5.96 10.68
C PRO A 189 -2.85 -6.28 11.10
N GLU A 190 -2.01 -5.25 11.29
CA GLU A 190 -0.64 -5.46 11.74
C GLU A 190 -0.57 -5.97 13.18
N MET A 191 -1.42 -5.47 14.06
CA MET A 191 -1.50 -5.98 15.43
C MET A 191 -2.00 -7.42 15.46
N GLU A 192 -3.02 -7.74 14.66
CA GLU A 192 -3.58 -9.09 14.57
C GLU A 192 -2.57 -10.09 14.02
N ALA A 193 -1.94 -9.78 12.88
CA ALA A 193 -0.96 -10.65 12.22
C ALA A 193 0.27 -10.97 13.08
N ARG A 194 0.59 -10.09 14.04
CA ARG A 194 1.73 -10.25 14.97
C ARG A 194 1.33 -10.85 16.32
N GLY A 195 0.04 -11.21 16.49
CA GLY A 195 -0.48 -11.66 17.78
C GLY A 195 -0.44 -10.57 18.86
N GLU A 196 -0.29 -9.29 18.45
CA GLU A 196 -0.20 -8.13 19.35
C GLU A 196 -1.59 -7.62 19.82
N SER A 197 -2.66 -8.27 19.36
CA SER A 197 -4.04 -8.06 19.88
C SER A 197 -4.20 -8.54 21.35
N GLY A 198 -3.08 -8.66 22.06
CA GLY A 198 -2.99 -9.11 23.43
C GLY A 198 -3.46 -8.07 24.46
N PRO A 199 -3.36 -8.41 25.75
CA PRO A 199 -3.88 -7.55 26.83
C PRO A 199 -3.13 -6.24 27.00
N GLU A 200 -1.92 -6.10 26.43
CA GLU A 200 -1.02 -4.98 26.70
C GLU A 200 -1.15 -3.80 25.75
N LEU A 201 -1.35 -4.06 24.45
CA LEU A 201 -1.47 -3.02 23.43
C LEU A 201 -2.91 -2.90 22.92
N THR A 202 -3.26 -1.71 22.44
CA THR A 202 -4.56 -1.43 21.81
C THR A 202 -4.41 -0.28 20.78
N VAL A 203 -5.38 -0.18 19.90
CA VAL A 203 -5.55 1.04 19.11
C VAL A 203 -6.31 2.07 19.95
N GLU A 204 -5.72 3.25 20.09
CA GLU A 204 -6.30 4.40 20.78
C GLU A 204 -7.66 4.77 20.18
N LYS A 205 -8.65 5.19 21.00
CA LYS A 205 -10.06 5.26 20.59
C LYS A 205 -10.57 6.67 20.24
N ARG A 206 -9.85 7.73 20.60
CA ARG A 206 -10.38 9.11 20.61
C ARG A 206 -9.69 10.06 19.64
N LEU A 207 -8.49 9.73 19.19
CA LEU A 207 -7.65 10.61 18.37
C LEU A 207 -7.50 10.07 16.95
N LEU A 208 -7.38 10.99 16.01
CA LEU A 208 -6.99 10.74 14.64
C LEU A 208 -5.99 11.82 14.22
N LEU A 209 -4.76 11.44 13.93
CA LEU A 209 -3.80 12.35 13.32
C LEU A 209 -3.96 12.23 11.80
N LYS A 210 -4.14 13.38 11.12
CA LYS A 210 -4.43 13.39 9.68
C LYS A 210 -3.47 14.30 8.93
N TYR A 211 -2.91 13.80 7.86
CA TYR A 211 -2.17 14.58 6.86
C TYR A 211 -2.34 13.95 5.48
N ARG A 212 -2.17 14.76 4.44
CA ARG A 212 -2.31 14.28 3.07
C ARG A 212 -1.17 13.32 2.73
N SER A 213 -1.45 12.05 2.64
CA SER A 213 -0.51 10.97 2.29
C SER A 213 -1.26 9.73 1.84
N ASP A 214 -0.64 8.97 0.95
CA ASP A 214 -1.06 7.63 0.56
C ASP A 214 0.12 6.87 -0.04
N PHE A 215 -0.09 5.61 -0.41
CA PHE A 215 0.80 4.90 -1.29
C PHE A 215 0.51 5.26 -2.75
N LEU A 216 1.59 5.46 -3.51
CA LEU A 216 1.57 5.53 -4.96
C LEU A 216 2.33 4.34 -5.55
N PHE A 217 2.06 4.02 -6.81
CA PHE A 217 2.92 3.12 -7.57
C PHE A 217 4.10 3.91 -8.14
N TYR A 218 5.30 3.50 -7.76
CA TYR A 218 6.58 3.96 -8.29
C TYR A 218 7.10 2.89 -9.25
N VAL A 219 7.48 3.30 -10.44
CA VAL A 219 7.96 2.42 -11.51
C VAL A 219 9.37 2.81 -11.90
N GLY A 220 10.21 1.84 -12.15
CA GLY A 220 11.60 2.05 -12.54
C GLY A 220 11.74 2.98 -13.74
N ARG A 221 12.82 3.76 -13.78
CA ARG A 221 13.11 4.73 -14.86
C ARG A 221 13.02 4.11 -16.24
N ARG A 222 13.39 2.83 -16.39
CA ARG A 222 13.47 2.11 -17.67
C ARG A 222 12.11 1.65 -18.21
N ASP A 223 11.05 1.76 -17.39
CA ASP A 223 9.73 1.22 -17.69
C ASP A 223 8.61 2.30 -17.79
N PRO A 224 8.82 3.42 -18.52
CA PRO A 224 7.80 4.47 -18.61
C PRO A 224 6.49 3.98 -19.25
N ALA A 225 6.56 2.97 -20.14
CA ALA A 225 5.39 2.35 -20.73
C ALA A 225 4.54 1.61 -19.68
N LEU A 226 5.17 0.94 -18.71
CA LEU A 226 4.47 0.31 -17.60
C LEU A 226 3.76 1.37 -16.74
N ALA A 227 4.46 2.44 -16.35
CA ALA A 227 3.87 3.52 -15.56
C ALA A 227 2.64 4.14 -16.23
N SER A 228 2.77 4.51 -17.53
CA SER A 228 1.64 5.09 -18.28
C SER A 228 0.49 4.11 -18.50
N THR A 229 0.78 2.80 -18.57
CA THR A 229 -0.26 1.77 -18.69
C THR A 229 -1.02 1.61 -17.36
N ILE A 230 -0.30 1.59 -16.22
CA ILE A 230 -0.92 1.56 -14.89
C ILE A 230 -1.78 2.82 -14.70
N GLU A 231 -1.24 4.01 -14.99
CA GLU A 231 -1.96 5.28 -14.80
C GLU A 231 -3.26 5.33 -15.62
N ARG A 232 -3.16 5.03 -16.91
CA ARG A 232 -4.33 4.98 -17.82
C ARG A 232 -5.38 3.98 -17.36
N GLY A 233 -4.96 2.79 -16.95
CA GLY A 233 -5.86 1.75 -16.46
C GLY A 233 -6.49 2.10 -15.13
N PHE A 234 -5.72 2.66 -14.20
CA PHE A 234 -6.21 3.06 -12.89
C PHE A 234 -7.22 4.22 -12.99
N ALA A 235 -6.91 5.26 -13.78
CA ALA A 235 -7.86 6.33 -14.08
C ALA A 235 -9.12 5.78 -14.79
N GLY A 236 -8.96 4.84 -15.72
CA GLY A 236 -10.07 4.12 -16.35
C GLY A 236 -10.95 3.37 -15.37
N ALA A 237 -10.35 2.72 -14.37
CA ALA A 237 -11.05 1.99 -13.32
C ALA A 237 -11.86 2.93 -12.39
N TYR A 238 -11.37 4.12 -12.12
CA TYR A 238 -12.16 5.16 -11.45
C TYR A 238 -13.33 5.58 -12.30
N LYS A 239 -13.09 5.92 -13.58
CA LYS A 239 -14.13 6.40 -14.51
C LYS A 239 -15.26 5.39 -14.72
N ASN A 240 -14.97 4.09 -14.81
CA ASN A 240 -15.97 3.04 -14.98
C ASN A 240 -16.54 2.51 -13.64
N GLY A 241 -16.09 3.02 -12.52
CA GLY A 241 -16.54 2.67 -11.18
C GLY A 241 -16.01 1.32 -10.65
N SER A 242 -15.16 0.60 -11.39
CA SER A 242 -14.65 -0.71 -10.96
C SER A 242 -13.70 -0.59 -9.77
N TYR A 243 -12.90 0.48 -9.70
CA TYR A 243 -12.06 0.74 -8.54
C TYR A 243 -12.92 0.99 -7.28
N MET A 244 -13.98 1.78 -7.38
CA MET A 244 -14.86 2.04 -6.23
C MET A 244 -15.58 0.78 -5.77
N ARG A 245 -15.95 -0.11 -6.69
CA ARG A 245 -16.50 -1.43 -6.32
C ARG A 245 -15.45 -2.26 -5.55
N LEU A 246 -14.21 -2.35 -6.06
CA LEU A 246 -13.11 -3.04 -5.38
C LEU A 246 -12.87 -2.45 -3.98
N PHE A 247 -12.70 -1.13 -3.88
CA PHE A 247 -12.44 -0.42 -2.62
C PHE A 247 -13.54 -0.68 -1.59
N ASN A 248 -14.81 -0.54 -1.99
CA ASN A 248 -15.94 -0.69 -1.10
C ASN A 248 -16.26 -2.15 -0.73
N SER A 249 -15.77 -3.14 -1.46
CA SER A 249 -16.03 -4.57 -1.19
C SER A 249 -14.84 -5.33 -0.61
N HIS A 250 -13.64 -4.75 -0.67
CA HIS A 250 -12.44 -5.46 -0.22
C HIS A 250 -12.43 -5.60 1.32
N PRO A 251 -12.29 -6.82 1.87
CA PRO A 251 -12.36 -7.06 3.31
C PRO A 251 -11.37 -6.22 4.12
N TYR A 252 -10.17 -6.00 3.60
CA TYR A 252 -9.14 -5.16 4.20
C TYR A 252 -9.63 -3.74 4.50
N ILE A 253 -10.28 -3.10 3.52
CA ILE A 253 -10.82 -1.74 3.66
C ILE A 253 -12.04 -1.74 4.59
N GLN A 254 -12.95 -2.67 4.38
CA GLN A 254 -14.19 -2.78 5.16
C GLN A 254 -13.90 -2.99 6.66
N ASN A 255 -13.05 -3.96 6.98
CA ASN A 255 -12.69 -4.28 8.35
C ASN A 255 -11.98 -3.11 9.05
N ALA A 256 -11.04 -2.45 8.35
CA ALA A 256 -10.33 -1.31 8.89
C ALA A 256 -11.26 -0.13 9.19
N LEU A 257 -12.15 0.22 8.26
CA LEU A 257 -13.13 1.30 8.46
C LEU A 257 -14.13 0.99 9.57
N ALA A 258 -14.59 -0.26 9.68
CA ALA A 258 -15.51 -0.69 10.73
C ALA A 258 -14.87 -0.60 12.13
N GLN A 259 -13.59 -1.00 12.25
CA GLN A 259 -12.89 -0.99 13.53
C GLN A 259 -12.40 0.40 13.94
N ALA A 260 -12.15 1.29 12.97
CA ALA A 260 -11.57 2.60 13.23
C ALA A 260 -12.48 3.55 14.00
N ASP A 261 -13.80 3.38 13.90
CA ASP A 261 -14.81 4.25 14.55
C ASP A 261 -14.51 5.74 14.40
N LEU A 262 -14.34 6.18 13.16
CA LEU A 262 -13.84 7.52 12.87
C LEU A 262 -14.75 8.65 13.39
N ARG A 263 -16.06 8.39 13.58
CA ARG A 263 -17.03 9.42 13.98
C ARG A 263 -16.78 9.95 15.37
N GLU A 264 -16.22 9.13 16.24
CA GLU A 264 -15.96 9.46 17.65
C GLU A 264 -14.55 10.07 17.87
N ARG A 265 -13.75 10.22 16.78
CA ARG A 265 -12.37 10.65 16.90
C ARG A 265 -12.20 12.16 16.71
N ARG A 266 -11.43 12.74 17.60
CA ARG A 266 -10.91 14.11 17.44
C ARG A 266 -9.78 14.10 16.41
N VAL A 267 -9.94 14.92 15.39
CA VAL A 267 -8.96 15.06 14.30
C VAL A 267 -7.93 16.13 14.68
N ILE A 268 -6.64 15.76 14.60
CA ILE A 268 -5.49 16.67 14.65
C ILE A 268 -4.89 16.67 13.24
N GLU A 269 -4.97 17.78 12.52
CA GLU A 269 -4.46 17.90 11.16
C GLU A 269 -3.03 18.44 11.16
N LEU A 270 -2.16 17.81 10.33
CA LEU A 270 -0.81 18.28 10.06
C LEU A 270 -0.65 18.62 8.58
N ASP A 271 0.29 19.51 8.29
CA ASP A 271 0.72 19.74 6.90
C ASP A 271 1.75 18.68 6.48
N ASN A 272 1.73 18.31 5.19
CA ASN A 272 2.76 17.47 4.56
C ASN A 272 3.48 18.27 3.48
N ARG A 273 4.63 18.85 3.81
CA ARG A 273 5.44 19.62 2.86
C ARG A 273 6.28 18.77 1.90
N TYR A 274 6.33 17.45 2.13
CA TYR A 274 7.07 16.48 1.30
C TYR A 274 6.30 16.00 0.08
N LEU A 275 5.11 16.53 -0.16
CA LEU A 275 4.35 16.28 -1.38
C LEU A 275 5.00 16.98 -2.57
N SER A 276 5.11 16.29 -3.69
CA SER A 276 5.54 16.90 -4.96
C SER A 276 4.49 17.88 -5.51
N ALA A 277 4.86 18.67 -6.52
CA ALA A 277 3.91 19.52 -7.22
C ALA A 277 2.80 18.71 -7.92
N ALA A 278 3.09 17.49 -8.35
CA ALA A 278 2.13 16.57 -8.95
C ALA A 278 1.17 16.01 -7.87
N ASP A 279 1.69 15.59 -6.72
CA ASP A 279 0.87 15.10 -5.60
C ASP A 279 -0.14 16.14 -5.12
N ARG A 280 0.27 17.40 -5.04
CA ARG A 280 -0.62 18.51 -4.64
C ARG A 280 -1.77 18.74 -5.61
N LYS A 281 -1.59 18.37 -6.88
CA LYS A 281 -2.58 18.51 -7.96
C LYS A 281 -3.49 17.29 -8.12
N ILE A 282 -3.27 16.22 -7.38
CA ILE A 282 -4.14 15.03 -7.45
C ILE A 282 -5.59 15.46 -7.17
N PRO A 283 -6.55 15.17 -8.07
CA PRO A 283 -7.95 15.53 -7.93
C PRO A 283 -8.59 15.02 -6.64
N ALA A 284 -9.54 15.80 -6.10
CA ALA A 284 -10.24 15.45 -4.86
C ALA A 284 -10.99 14.10 -4.95
N GLU A 285 -11.48 13.73 -6.13
CA GLU A 285 -12.18 12.46 -6.37
C GLU A 285 -11.36 11.21 -6.03
N TYR A 286 -10.03 11.30 -6.08
CA TYR A 286 -9.12 10.21 -5.70
C TYR A 286 -8.90 10.08 -4.19
N TRP A 287 -9.41 11.02 -3.40
CA TRP A 287 -9.29 11.02 -1.94
C TRP A 287 -10.60 10.60 -1.29
N MET A 288 -10.49 9.90 -0.18
CA MET A 288 -11.64 9.69 0.67
C MET A 288 -11.81 10.95 1.54
N GLU A 289 -12.89 11.67 1.34
CA GLU A 289 -13.29 12.71 2.26
C GLU A 289 -14.01 12.06 3.44
N TRP A 290 -13.48 12.22 4.62
CA TRP A 290 -14.21 11.89 5.82
C TRP A 290 -15.06 13.12 6.18
N PRO A 291 -16.35 12.95 6.44
CA PRO A 291 -17.16 14.08 6.87
C PRO A 291 -16.54 14.65 8.15
N ALA A 292 -16.15 15.93 8.09
CA ALA A 292 -15.74 16.66 9.28
C ALA A 292 -16.84 16.48 10.34
N ALA A 293 -16.44 16.15 11.57
CA ALA A 293 -17.38 16.15 12.68
C ALA A 293 -18.18 17.46 12.64
N PRO A 294 -19.51 17.47 12.84
CA PRO A 294 -20.25 18.69 12.89
C PRO A 294 -19.58 19.61 13.90
N ARG A 295 -19.17 20.81 13.46
CA ARG A 295 -18.59 21.80 14.37
C ARG A 295 -19.58 21.99 15.52
N SER A 296 -19.16 21.65 16.72
CA SER A 296 -19.92 21.99 17.93
C SER A 296 -20.20 23.49 17.90
N ARG A 297 -21.47 23.85 17.87
CA ARG A 297 -21.96 25.23 17.94
C ARG A 297 -21.63 25.81 19.31
#